data_b5d9a77bbc2b3996f975354bd73fdea5
#
_entry.id   b5d9a77bbc2b3996f975354bd73fdea5
#
_cell.length_a   1.000
_cell.length_b   1.000
_cell.length_c   1.000
_cell.angle_alpha   90.00
_cell.angle_beta   90.00
_cell.angle_gamma   90.00
#
_symmetry.space_group_name_H-M   'P 1'
#
loop_
_entity.id
_entity.type
_entity.pdbx_description
1 polymer ?
#
loop_
_entity_poly.entity_id
_entity_poly.type
_entity_poly.pdbx_seq_one_letter_code
_entity_poly.pdbx_strand_id
1 'polypeptide(L)'
;LYNFATVVDEIEFGITHVIRAIEHLSNTPTQILMYEAFGAPIPTFAHIPLVNYNGKKMSKRNLPPLSSTEITALKACGWTDDEVAGRDDLNIATVAFYREMGYLPEALINYLCRLGWSLDAETEFIPLKVLLEKFDLDRVTDAPGNYDAKKLYWLQGEYMKLVSTAEKVERCLPYLRKAGLVTGEPDDATRATLTKVADAAGDRIKLFSDMVQFAGPLLRPDPVYDPAALEKSLKPGLELLRGYRDRMATAEPFDPPTLEAALKEHATAAGVKPNALVAAVRVAVTGVTVGFGLYETMVILGRDEVLRRIDLALEKC
;
A
#
# COMPACT_ATOMS: atom_id res chain seq x y z
N LEU A 1 -37.47 16.48 11.67
CA LEU A 1 -36.36 17.46 11.86
C LEU A 1 -35.37 17.39 10.71
N TYR A 2 -34.95 16.19 10.29
CA TYR A 2 -33.92 16.00 9.23
C TYR A 2 -34.32 16.69 7.91
N ASN A 3 -35.47 16.32 7.31
CA ASN A 3 -35.88 16.89 6.02
C ASN A 3 -36.01 18.41 6.02
N PHE A 4 -36.49 18.97 7.14
CA PHE A 4 -36.64 20.42 7.26
C PHE A 4 -35.28 21.13 7.31
N ALA A 5 -34.37 20.67 8.18
CA ALA A 5 -33.05 21.27 8.30
C ALA A 5 -32.27 21.20 6.98
N THR A 6 -32.31 20.02 6.33
CA THR A 6 -31.64 19.81 5.03
C THR A 6 -32.13 20.80 3.97
N VAL A 7 -33.45 20.97 3.84
CA VAL A 7 -34.02 21.90 2.84
C VAL A 7 -33.66 23.35 3.13
N VAL A 8 -33.70 23.78 4.41
CA VAL A 8 -33.28 25.12 4.79
C VAL A 8 -31.82 25.39 4.43
N ASP A 9 -30.92 24.48 4.81
CA ASP A 9 -29.50 24.58 4.51
C ASP A 9 -29.23 24.58 3.00
N GLU A 10 -29.89 23.70 2.25
CA GLU A 10 -29.75 23.60 0.80
C GLU A 10 -30.20 24.85 0.08
N ILE A 11 -31.28 25.51 0.56
CA ILE A 11 -31.75 26.80 0.04
C ILE A 11 -30.74 27.92 0.35
N GLU A 12 -30.27 27.99 1.61
CA GLU A 12 -29.31 28.99 2.04
C GLU A 12 -27.99 28.91 1.29
N PHE A 13 -27.49 27.71 1.05
CA PHE A 13 -26.25 27.48 0.30
C PHE A 13 -26.43 27.52 -1.23
N GLY A 14 -27.66 27.67 -1.72
CA GLY A 14 -27.92 27.71 -3.17
C GLY A 14 -27.61 26.41 -3.89
N ILE A 15 -27.92 25.28 -3.26
CA ILE A 15 -27.65 23.94 -3.83
C ILE A 15 -28.50 23.73 -5.08
N THR A 16 -27.84 23.37 -6.19
CA THR A 16 -28.51 23.13 -7.49
C THR A 16 -28.73 21.65 -7.78
N HIS A 17 -27.92 20.76 -7.19
CA HIS A 17 -27.98 19.32 -7.39
C HIS A 17 -27.82 18.58 -6.08
N VAL A 18 -28.71 17.63 -5.78
CA VAL A 18 -28.65 16.76 -4.62
C VAL A 18 -28.38 15.34 -5.10
N ILE A 19 -27.12 14.91 -4.99
CA ILE A 19 -26.67 13.56 -5.39
C ILE A 19 -26.46 12.74 -4.12
N ARG A 20 -27.28 11.69 -3.92
CA ARG A 20 -27.27 10.91 -2.69
C ARG A 20 -27.66 9.45 -2.89
N ALA A 21 -27.48 8.62 -1.88
CA ALA A 21 -27.85 7.21 -1.96
C ALA A 21 -29.36 7.01 -2.14
N ILE A 22 -29.76 5.98 -2.86
CA ILE A 22 -31.15 5.62 -3.16
C ILE A 22 -32.02 5.41 -1.92
N GLU A 23 -31.41 5.09 -0.76
CA GLU A 23 -32.13 4.98 0.51
C GLU A 23 -32.84 6.28 0.95
N HIS A 24 -32.43 7.42 0.41
CA HIS A 24 -33.06 8.70 0.65
C HIS A 24 -34.16 9.06 -0.36
N LEU A 25 -34.49 8.16 -1.29
CA LEU A 25 -35.54 8.39 -2.30
C LEU A 25 -36.89 8.70 -1.65
N SER A 26 -37.23 8.03 -0.56
CA SER A 26 -38.48 8.28 0.17
C SER A 26 -38.58 9.66 0.84
N ASN A 27 -37.45 10.33 1.06
CA ASN A 27 -37.43 11.70 1.62
C ASN A 27 -37.72 12.77 0.56
N THR A 28 -37.42 12.48 -0.71
CA THR A 28 -37.47 13.46 -1.82
C THR A 28 -38.84 14.10 -2.00
N PRO A 29 -39.97 13.38 -2.00
CA PRO A 29 -41.28 14.00 -2.15
C PRO A 29 -41.59 15.02 -1.04
N THR A 30 -41.23 14.68 0.21
CA THR A 30 -41.43 15.56 1.36
C THR A 30 -40.57 16.84 1.24
N GLN A 31 -39.32 16.68 0.79
CA GLN A 31 -38.41 17.81 0.59
C GLN A 31 -38.87 18.71 -0.53
N ILE A 32 -39.34 18.17 -1.67
CA ILE A 32 -39.92 18.95 -2.77
C ILE A 32 -41.08 19.84 -2.28
N LEU A 33 -42.03 19.27 -1.50
CA LEU A 33 -43.12 20.04 -0.93
C LEU A 33 -42.63 21.19 0.01
N MET A 34 -41.53 20.97 0.71
CA MET A 34 -40.91 22.01 1.53
C MET A 34 -40.30 23.14 0.67
N TYR A 35 -39.58 22.80 -0.43
CA TYR A 35 -39.08 23.80 -1.38
C TYR A 35 -40.20 24.65 -1.95
N GLU A 36 -41.33 24.03 -2.35
CA GLU A 36 -42.51 24.69 -2.83
C GLU A 36 -43.10 25.64 -1.76
N ALA A 37 -43.22 25.16 -0.52
CA ALA A 37 -43.73 25.93 0.60
C ALA A 37 -42.87 27.15 0.93
N PHE A 38 -41.55 27.08 0.75
CA PHE A 38 -40.61 28.16 0.88
C PHE A 38 -40.53 29.09 -0.35
N GLY A 39 -41.17 28.71 -1.45
CA GLY A 39 -41.05 29.42 -2.73
C GLY A 39 -39.64 29.42 -3.31
N ALA A 40 -38.86 28.41 -2.98
CA ALA A 40 -37.47 28.29 -3.40
C ALA A 40 -37.33 27.39 -4.64
N PRO A 41 -36.27 27.56 -5.46
CA PRO A 41 -35.98 26.69 -6.59
C PRO A 41 -35.73 25.26 -6.13
N ILE A 42 -36.38 24.30 -6.78
CA ILE A 42 -36.18 22.88 -6.48
C ILE A 42 -34.88 22.41 -7.14
N PRO A 43 -33.92 21.80 -6.41
CA PRO A 43 -32.70 21.28 -6.98
C PRO A 43 -32.96 20.01 -7.84
N THR A 44 -32.04 19.69 -8.71
CA THR A 44 -32.05 18.41 -9.41
C THR A 44 -31.67 17.29 -8.46
N PHE A 45 -32.53 16.29 -8.28
CA PHE A 45 -32.25 15.13 -7.44
C PHE A 45 -31.70 13.96 -8.26
N ALA A 46 -30.58 13.40 -7.82
CA ALA A 46 -30.02 12.15 -8.35
C ALA A 46 -29.83 11.14 -7.22
N HIS A 47 -30.35 9.93 -7.41
CA HIS A 47 -30.24 8.86 -6.41
C HIS A 47 -29.34 7.76 -6.97
N ILE A 48 -28.13 7.64 -6.39
CA ILE A 48 -27.14 6.64 -6.80
C ILE A 48 -27.34 5.34 -6.03
N PRO A 49 -27.01 4.18 -6.65
CA PRO A 49 -27.17 2.87 -6.03
C PRO A 49 -26.25 2.69 -4.82
N LEU A 50 -26.53 1.65 -4.05
CA LEU A 50 -25.72 1.28 -2.89
C LEU A 50 -24.42 0.59 -3.32
N VAL A 51 -23.41 0.67 -2.47
CA VAL A 51 -22.20 -0.14 -2.61
C VAL A 51 -22.33 -1.38 -1.73
N ASN A 52 -22.13 -2.55 -2.33
CA ASN A 52 -22.16 -3.84 -1.66
C ASN A 52 -20.73 -4.35 -1.42
N TYR A 53 -20.60 -5.15 -0.37
CA TYR A 53 -19.43 -5.96 -0.09
C TYR A 53 -19.89 -7.38 0.28
N ASN A 54 -19.36 -8.40 -0.43
CA ASN A 54 -19.76 -9.80 -0.26
C ASN A 54 -21.29 -10.00 -0.31
N GLY A 55 -21.96 -9.35 -1.27
CA GLY A 55 -23.40 -9.45 -1.50
C GLY A 55 -24.29 -8.74 -0.47
N LYS A 56 -23.74 -7.99 0.46
CA LYS A 56 -24.45 -7.20 1.46
C LYS A 56 -24.13 -5.72 1.33
N LYS A 57 -25.09 -4.86 1.67
CA LYS A 57 -24.88 -3.41 1.73
C LYS A 57 -23.65 -3.10 2.60
N MET A 58 -22.71 -2.34 2.05
CA MET A 58 -21.55 -1.84 2.78
C MET A 58 -21.98 -0.75 3.75
N SER A 59 -21.72 -0.92 5.02
CA SER A 59 -22.03 0.08 6.05
C SER A 59 -21.01 0.01 7.19
N LYS A 60 -20.76 1.15 7.85
CA LYS A 60 -19.86 1.23 9.00
C LYS A 60 -20.25 0.32 10.17
N ARG A 61 -21.53 -0.08 10.26
CA ARG A 61 -22.05 -0.91 11.36
C ARG A 61 -21.94 -2.42 11.14
N ASN A 62 -21.80 -2.85 9.87
CA ASN A 62 -21.88 -4.27 9.47
C ASN A 62 -20.69 -4.69 8.61
N LEU A 63 -19.53 -4.08 8.82
CA LEU A 63 -18.33 -4.49 8.09
C LEU A 63 -17.64 -5.66 8.79
N PRO A 64 -17.02 -6.54 8.01
CA PRO A 64 -16.15 -7.55 8.58
C PRO A 64 -14.98 -6.87 9.31
N PRO A 65 -14.47 -7.50 10.37
CA PRO A 65 -13.22 -7.05 10.98
C PRO A 65 -12.10 -7.05 9.93
N LEU A 66 -11.04 -6.29 10.19
CA LEU A 66 -9.84 -6.33 9.38
C LEU A 66 -9.37 -7.77 9.18
N SER A 67 -9.00 -8.12 7.97
CA SER A 67 -8.40 -9.42 7.68
C SER A 67 -7.03 -9.56 8.35
N SER A 68 -6.57 -10.79 8.53
CA SER A 68 -5.23 -11.06 9.05
C SER A 68 -4.12 -10.38 8.22
N THR A 69 -4.32 -10.27 6.91
CA THR A 69 -3.39 -9.57 6.00
C THR A 69 -3.33 -8.07 6.29
N GLU A 70 -4.48 -7.43 6.48
CA GLU A 70 -4.57 -6.00 6.80
C GLU A 70 -3.99 -5.69 8.17
N ILE A 71 -4.27 -6.51 9.18
CA ILE A 71 -3.67 -6.39 10.51
C ILE A 71 -2.14 -6.54 10.43
N THR A 72 -1.64 -7.53 9.68
CA THR A 72 -0.20 -7.74 9.51
C THR A 72 0.46 -6.54 8.83
N ALA A 73 -0.17 -5.94 7.82
CA ALA A 73 0.34 -4.76 7.15
C ALA A 73 0.37 -3.54 8.09
N LEU A 74 -0.68 -3.32 8.87
CA LEU A 74 -0.70 -2.26 9.89
C LEU A 74 0.40 -2.46 10.94
N LYS A 75 0.58 -3.69 11.45
CA LYS A 75 1.65 -4.00 12.40
C LYS A 75 3.05 -3.77 11.81
N ALA A 76 3.25 -4.12 10.56
CA ALA A 76 4.51 -3.82 9.87
C ALA A 76 4.81 -2.31 9.82
N CYS A 77 3.76 -1.47 9.78
CA CYS A 77 3.87 -0.01 9.88
C CYS A 77 3.95 0.54 11.30
N GLY A 78 4.14 -0.32 12.31
CA GLY A 78 4.32 0.08 13.71
C GLY A 78 3.03 0.24 14.52
N TRP A 79 1.88 -0.24 14.01
CA TRP A 79 0.65 -0.30 14.79
C TRP A 79 0.69 -1.48 15.77
N THR A 80 0.28 -1.26 17.01
CA THR A 80 0.10 -2.32 18.02
C THR A 80 -1.29 -2.95 17.91
N ASP A 81 -1.47 -4.14 18.48
CA ASP A 81 -2.80 -4.80 18.54
C ASP A 81 -3.82 -3.93 19.27
N ASP A 82 -3.42 -3.29 20.37
CA ASP A 82 -4.30 -2.43 21.16
C ASP A 82 -4.72 -1.17 20.41
N GLU A 83 -3.77 -0.55 19.66
CA GLU A 83 -4.08 0.60 18.80
C GLU A 83 -5.04 0.23 17.69
N VAL A 84 -4.84 -0.91 17.03
CA VAL A 84 -5.74 -1.40 15.97
C VAL A 84 -7.12 -1.74 16.53
N ALA A 85 -7.17 -2.41 17.67
CA ALA A 85 -8.43 -2.78 18.32
C ALA A 85 -9.21 -1.56 18.87
N GLY A 86 -8.51 -0.49 19.25
CA GLY A 86 -9.11 0.75 19.76
C GLY A 86 -9.59 1.72 18.68
N ARG A 87 -9.47 1.37 17.39
CA ARG A 87 -9.76 2.25 16.25
C ARG A 87 -10.92 1.74 15.39
N ASP A 88 -12.16 2.10 15.75
CA ASP A 88 -13.36 1.77 14.96
C ASP A 88 -13.34 2.36 13.54
N ASP A 89 -12.53 3.40 13.33
CA ASP A 89 -12.35 4.05 12.04
C ASP A 89 -11.32 3.35 11.13
N LEU A 90 -10.59 2.34 11.59
CA LEU A 90 -9.74 1.49 10.77
C LEU A 90 -10.56 0.39 10.10
N ASN A 91 -11.33 0.78 9.10
CA ASN A 91 -12.21 -0.11 8.38
C ASN A 91 -12.26 0.25 6.90
N ILE A 92 -12.43 -0.74 6.02
CA ILE A 92 -12.50 -0.54 4.56
C ILE A 92 -13.61 0.40 4.09
N ALA A 93 -14.60 0.73 4.94
CA ALA A 93 -15.62 1.74 4.63
C ALA A 93 -15.25 3.14 5.12
N THR A 94 -14.04 3.36 5.59
CA THR A 94 -13.61 4.66 6.12
C THR A 94 -12.39 5.18 5.37
N VAL A 95 -12.33 6.48 5.18
CA VAL A 95 -11.18 7.14 4.56
C VAL A 95 -9.92 6.98 5.43
N ALA A 96 -10.09 6.92 6.75
CA ALA A 96 -8.98 6.77 7.69
C ALA A 96 -8.17 5.50 7.40
N PHE A 97 -8.82 4.36 7.14
CA PHE A 97 -8.14 3.11 6.79
C PHE A 97 -7.19 3.29 5.59
N TYR A 98 -7.67 3.87 4.50
CA TYR A 98 -6.86 4.05 3.28
C TYR A 98 -5.71 5.02 3.49
N ARG A 99 -5.92 6.08 4.28
CA ARG A 99 -4.86 7.01 4.66
C ARG A 99 -3.78 6.31 5.47
N GLU A 100 -4.16 5.55 6.49
CA GLU A 100 -3.21 4.82 7.35
C GLU A 100 -2.46 3.71 6.61
N MET A 101 -3.09 3.13 5.57
CA MET A 101 -2.43 2.17 4.68
C MET A 101 -1.55 2.82 3.60
N GLY A 102 -1.67 4.13 3.39
CA GLY A 102 -0.87 4.86 2.40
C GLY A 102 -1.38 4.83 0.97
N TYR A 103 -2.71 4.76 0.80
CA TYR A 103 -3.34 4.90 -0.51
C TYR A 103 -3.27 6.34 -1.03
N LEU A 104 -3.21 6.48 -2.34
CA LEU A 104 -3.32 7.75 -3.05
C LEU A 104 -4.79 8.18 -3.14
N PRO A 105 -5.13 9.44 -2.80
CA PRO A 105 -6.49 9.95 -2.96
C PRO A 105 -7.03 9.80 -4.39
N GLU A 106 -6.18 10.02 -5.40
CA GLU A 106 -6.54 9.91 -6.81
C GLU A 106 -6.95 8.49 -7.19
N ALA A 107 -6.26 7.49 -6.68
CA ALA A 107 -6.60 6.08 -6.89
C ALA A 107 -7.95 5.74 -6.25
N LEU A 108 -8.19 6.23 -5.04
CA LEU A 108 -9.46 6.02 -4.34
C LEU A 108 -10.62 6.71 -5.05
N ILE A 109 -10.44 7.96 -5.51
CA ILE A 109 -11.46 8.70 -6.27
C ILE A 109 -11.79 7.97 -7.56
N ASN A 110 -10.79 7.56 -8.35
CA ASN A 110 -11.01 6.79 -9.59
C ASN A 110 -11.77 5.51 -9.30
N TYR A 111 -11.37 4.77 -8.27
CA TYR A 111 -12.03 3.53 -7.87
C TYR A 111 -13.49 3.75 -7.47
N LEU A 112 -13.77 4.75 -6.62
CA LEU A 112 -15.12 5.09 -6.17
C LEU A 112 -16.03 5.50 -7.34
N CYS A 113 -15.53 6.29 -8.28
CA CYS A 113 -16.28 6.62 -9.50
C CYS A 113 -16.68 5.36 -10.27
N ARG A 114 -15.77 4.39 -10.39
CA ARG A 114 -16.04 3.12 -11.10
C ARG A 114 -17.06 2.21 -10.42
N LEU A 115 -17.46 2.47 -9.19
CA LEU A 115 -18.51 1.70 -8.51
C LEU A 115 -19.93 1.98 -9.02
N GLY A 116 -20.12 3.04 -9.80
CA GLY A 116 -21.43 3.37 -10.33
C GLY A 116 -21.39 4.17 -11.63
N TRP A 117 -20.19 4.47 -12.15
CA TRP A 117 -20.00 5.24 -13.37
C TRP A 117 -18.86 4.66 -14.20
N SER A 118 -18.89 4.82 -15.51
CA SER A 118 -17.80 4.41 -16.40
C SER A 118 -17.59 5.41 -17.53
N LEU A 119 -16.31 5.63 -17.89
CA LEU A 119 -15.96 6.43 -19.06
C LEU A 119 -16.36 5.69 -20.36
N ASP A 120 -16.07 4.40 -20.39
CA ASP A 120 -16.41 3.45 -21.46
C ASP A 120 -16.38 2.02 -20.89
N ALA A 121 -16.48 1.00 -21.76
CA ALA A 121 -16.52 -0.41 -21.35
C ALA A 121 -15.15 -0.97 -20.89
N GLU A 122 -14.05 -0.34 -21.28
CA GLU A 122 -12.70 -0.92 -21.15
C GLU A 122 -11.79 -0.12 -20.22
N THR A 123 -11.94 1.22 -20.17
CA THR A 123 -11.03 2.10 -19.43
C THR A 123 -11.27 2.01 -17.93
N GLU A 124 -10.29 1.49 -17.21
CA GLU A 124 -10.32 1.40 -15.75
C GLU A 124 -9.50 2.49 -15.07
N PHE A 125 -8.33 2.79 -15.61
CA PHE A 125 -7.47 3.87 -15.14
C PHE A 125 -7.91 5.18 -15.77
N ILE A 126 -8.47 6.10 -14.97
CA ILE A 126 -9.03 7.37 -15.42
C ILE A 126 -8.38 8.49 -14.61
N PRO A 127 -7.42 9.24 -15.19
CA PRO A 127 -6.82 10.37 -14.50
C PRO A 127 -7.87 11.37 -14.00
N LEU A 128 -7.65 11.95 -12.82
CA LEU A 128 -8.60 12.87 -12.18
C LEU A 128 -9.05 13.99 -13.13
N LYS A 129 -8.13 14.54 -13.94
CA LYS A 129 -8.45 15.57 -14.94
C LYS A 129 -9.50 15.07 -15.93
N VAL A 130 -9.33 13.86 -16.46
CA VAL A 130 -10.29 13.26 -17.40
C VAL A 130 -11.63 12.98 -16.70
N LEU A 131 -11.59 12.55 -15.45
CA LEU A 131 -12.78 12.33 -14.63
C LEU A 131 -13.59 13.64 -14.48
N LEU A 132 -12.94 14.74 -14.13
CA LEU A 132 -13.58 16.05 -13.98
C LEU A 132 -14.16 16.59 -15.29
N GLU A 133 -13.53 16.28 -16.43
CA GLU A 133 -14.00 16.72 -17.75
C GLU A 133 -15.15 15.87 -18.31
N LYS A 134 -15.19 14.56 -17.95
CA LYS A 134 -16.08 13.58 -18.60
C LYS A 134 -17.17 13.04 -17.68
N PHE A 135 -17.11 13.31 -16.39
CA PHE A 135 -18.15 12.86 -15.46
C PHE A 135 -19.49 13.47 -15.82
N ASP A 136 -20.50 12.60 -15.94
CA ASP A 136 -21.86 12.95 -16.27
C ASP A 136 -22.81 12.04 -15.47
N LEU A 137 -23.92 12.60 -14.97
CA LEU A 137 -24.92 11.86 -14.23
C LEU A 137 -25.69 10.86 -15.13
N ASP A 138 -25.81 11.15 -16.42
CA ASP A 138 -26.51 10.27 -17.38
C ASP A 138 -25.82 8.92 -17.58
N ARG A 139 -24.54 8.82 -17.20
CA ARG A 139 -23.75 7.58 -17.24
C ARG A 139 -23.70 6.84 -15.92
N VAL A 140 -24.34 7.36 -14.90
CA VAL A 140 -24.41 6.65 -13.62
C VAL A 140 -25.38 5.48 -13.76
N THR A 141 -24.87 4.27 -13.50
CA THR A 141 -25.69 3.05 -13.53
C THR A 141 -26.60 2.99 -12.31
N ASP A 142 -27.77 2.39 -12.46
CA ASP A 142 -28.72 2.09 -11.39
C ASP A 142 -28.44 0.76 -10.67
N ALA A 143 -27.48 -0.03 -11.19
CA ALA A 143 -27.06 -1.27 -10.58
C ALA A 143 -26.12 -1.03 -9.36
N PRO A 144 -26.30 -1.76 -8.25
CA PRO A 144 -25.41 -1.66 -7.10
C PRO A 144 -23.94 -1.95 -7.45
N GLY A 145 -23.03 -1.07 -7.03
CA GLY A 145 -21.60 -1.31 -7.12
C GLY A 145 -21.15 -2.39 -6.14
N ASN A 146 -20.17 -3.20 -6.52
CA ASN A 146 -19.56 -4.17 -5.62
C ASN A 146 -18.12 -3.76 -5.30
N TYR A 147 -17.82 -3.60 -4.02
CA TYR A 147 -16.46 -3.30 -3.57
C TYR A 147 -15.54 -4.50 -3.79
N ASP A 148 -14.43 -4.26 -4.47
CA ASP A 148 -13.36 -5.22 -4.74
C ASP A 148 -12.00 -4.62 -4.31
N ALA A 149 -11.47 -5.10 -3.20
CA ALA A 149 -10.20 -4.65 -2.65
C ALA A 149 -9.02 -4.94 -3.60
N LYS A 150 -9.06 -6.03 -4.38
CA LYS A 150 -7.99 -6.38 -5.32
C LYS A 150 -7.93 -5.41 -6.47
N LYS A 151 -9.10 -5.00 -6.97
CA LYS A 151 -9.22 -4.01 -8.04
C LYS A 151 -8.72 -2.64 -7.59
N LEU A 152 -9.10 -2.21 -6.37
CA LEU A 152 -8.59 -0.98 -5.79
C LEU A 152 -7.07 -1.03 -5.62
N TYR A 153 -6.53 -2.14 -5.10
CA TYR A 153 -5.09 -2.30 -4.91
C TYR A 153 -4.31 -2.33 -6.24
N TRP A 154 -4.89 -2.92 -7.29
CA TRP A 154 -4.31 -2.86 -8.63
C TRP A 154 -4.28 -1.41 -9.14
N LEU A 155 -5.40 -0.71 -9.07
CA LEU A 155 -5.52 0.69 -9.51
C LEU A 155 -4.57 1.61 -8.74
N GLN A 156 -4.44 1.39 -7.43
CA GLN A 156 -3.47 2.07 -6.59
C GLN A 156 -2.04 1.88 -7.11
N GLY A 157 -1.68 0.66 -7.54
CA GLY A 157 -0.38 0.38 -8.15
C GLY A 157 -0.15 1.19 -9.44
N GLU A 158 -1.18 1.33 -10.29
CA GLU A 158 -1.09 2.12 -11.52
C GLU A 158 -0.84 3.61 -11.22
N TYR A 159 -1.53 4.17 -10.23
CA TYR A 159 -1.28 5.54 -9.79
C TYR A 159 0.11 5.70 -9.14
N MET A 160 0.58 4.72 -8.38
CA MET A 160 1.88 4.78 -7.73
C MET A 160 3.05 4.82 -8.73
N LYS A 161 2.89 4.27 -9.94
CA LYS A 161 3.89 4.37 -11.02
C LYS A 161 4.11 5.82 -11.49
N LEU A 162 3.11 6.69 -11.32
CA LEU A 162 3.18 8.10 -11.71
C LEU A 162 3.85 8.98 -10.64
N VAL A 163 4.00 8.47 -9.43
CA VAL A 163 4.64 9.18 -8.31
C VAL A 163 6.16 9.11 -8.48
N SER A 164 6.83 10.26 -8.47
CA SER A 164 8.29 10.32 -8.56
C SER A 164 8.96 9.65 -7.36
N THR A 165 10.20 9.16 -7.54
CA THR A 165 10.99 8.58 -6.45
C THR A 165 11.14 9.55 -5.28
N ALA A 166 11.42 10.83 -5.55
CA ALA A 166 11.54 11.85 -4.52
C ALA A 166 10.25 12.02 -3.71
N GLU A 167 9.10 12.06 -4.36
CA GLU A 167 7.80 12.13 -3.69
C GLU A 167 7.49 10.85 -2.90
N LYS A 168 7.82 9.67 -3.43
CA LYS A 168 7.69 8.41 -2.69
C LYS A 168 8.47 8.44 -1.39
N VAL A 169 9.72 8.93 -1.43
CA VAL A 169 10.58 9.06 -0.24
C VAL A 169 9.95 10.00 0.77
N GLU A 170 9.50 11.19 0.38
CA GLU A 170 8.89 12.14 1.32
C GLU A 170 7.59 11.59 1.93
N ARG A 171 6.71 11.02 1.11
CA ARG A 171 5.41 10.53 1.56
C ARG A 171 5.46 9.23 2.34
N CYS A 172 6.55 8.47 2.29
CA CYS A 172 6.75 7.28 3.13
C CYS A 172 7.28 7.60 4.54
N LEU A 173 7.84 8.79 4.79
CA LEU A 173 8.46 9.15 6.08
C LEU A 173 7.52 8.99 7.29
N PRO A 174 6.23 9.36 7.25
CA PRO A 174 5.32 9.13 8.37
C PRO A 174 5.24 7.66 8.79
N TYR A 175 5.21 6.75 7.82
CA TYR A 175 5.16 5.30 8.06
C TYR A 175 6.46 4.77 8.64
N LEU A 176 7.60 5.24 8.14
CA LEU A 176 8.92 4.88 8.67
C LEU A 176 9.12 5.40 10.09
N ARG A 177 8.65 6.63 10.40
CA ARG A 177 8.67 7.19 11.76
C ARG A 177 7.79 6.37 12.70
N LYS A 178 6.57 6.02 12.30
CA LYS A 178 5.67 5.18 13.10
C LYS A 178 6.28 3.81 13.39
N ALA A 179 6.96 3.21 12.41
CA ALA A 179 7.68 1.95 12.56
C ALA A 179 9.00 2.06 13.35
N GLY A 180 9.36 3.25 13.83
CA GLY A 180 10.59 3.49 14.59
C GLY A 180 11.88 3.34 13.76
N LEU A 181 11.79 3.39 12.43
CA LEU A 181 12.92 3.23 11.51
C LEU A 181 13.64 4.56 11.22
N VAL A 182 12.93 5.66 11.40
CA VAL A 182 13.45 7.03 11.23
C VAL A 182 12.96 7.86 12.40
N THR A 183 13.83 8.68 12.99
CA THR A 183 13.48 9.64 14.04
C THR A 183 13.70 11.06 13.53
N GLY A 184 12.72 11.93 13.68
CA GLY A 184 12.81 13.31 13.20
C GLY A 184 12.93 13.41 11.68
N GLU A 185 13.72 14.38 11.19
CA GLU A 185 14.07 14.49 9.77
C GLU A 185 15.26 13.57 9.46
N PRO A 186 15.17 12.74 8.39
CA PRO A 186 16.27 11.88 8.00
C PRO A 186 17.45 12.69 7.48
N ASP A 187 18.64 12.25 7.79
CA ASP A 187 19.87 12.79 7.22
C ASP A 187 20.03 12.42 5.73
N ASP A 188 21.01 13.03 5.07
CA ASP A 188 21.27 12.83 3.64
C ASP A 188 21.61 11.36 3.31
N ALA A 189 22.29 10.65 4.20
CA ALA A 189 22.64 9.24 4.00
C ALA A 189 21.39 8.35 4.04
N THR A 190 20.51 8.59 5.01
CA THR A 190 19.22 7.90 5.10
C THR A 190 18.34 8.21 3.89
N ARG A 191 18.25 9.48 3.44
CA ARG A 191 17.50 9.87 2.25
C ARG A 191 18.05 9.20 0.99
N ALA A 192 19.37 9.16 0.84
CA ALA A 192 20.02 8.46 -0.28
C ALA A 192 19.71 6.95 -0.27
N THR A 193 19.70 6.33 0.91
CA THR A 193 19.32 4.92 1.06
C THR A 193 17.86 4.70 0.67
N LEU A 194 16.93 5.51 1.16
CA LEU A 194 15.52 5.44 0.82
C LEU A 194 15.28 5.62 -0.69
N THR A 195 16.00 6.54 -1.33
CA THR A 195 15.95 6.76 -2.77
C THR A 195 16.36 5.50 -3.52
N LYS A 196 17.52 4.91 -3.17
CA LYS A 196 18.00 3.66 -3.78
C LYS A 196 17.02 2.51 -3.58
N VAL A 197 16.40 2.40 -2.39
CA VAL A 197 15.38 1.39 -2.11
C VAL A 197 14.14 1.61 -2.96
N ALA A 198 13.66 2.86 -3.08
CA ALA A 198 12.49 3.18 -3.88
C ALA A 198 12.70 2.84 -5.36
N ASP A 199 13.89 3.16 -5.91
CA ASP A 199 14.25 2.84 -7.30
C ASP A 199 14.37 1.31 -7.51
N ALA A 200 15.05 0.61 -6.60
CA ALA A 200 15.24 -0.84 -6.70
C ALA A 200 13.94 -1.64 -6.48
N ALA A 201 13.07 -1.19 -5.62
CA ALA A 201 11.76 -1.82 -5.39
C ALA A 201 10.77 -1.52 -6.53
N GLY A 202 10.84 -0.32 -7.15
CA GLY A 202 10.05 0.06 -8.31
C GLY A 202 8.55 -0.16 -8.11
N ASP A 203 7.92 -0.90 -9.03
CA ASP A 203 6.48 -1.19 -9.03
C ASP A 203 6.00 -2.09 -7.88
N ARG A 204 6.92 -2.62 -7.06
CA ARG A 204 6.56 -3.36 -5.84
C ARG A 204 6.06 -2.45 -4.74
N ILE A 205 6.43 -1.17 -4.77
CA ILE A 205 5.87 -0.15 -3.87
C ILE A 205 4.53 0.28 -4.46
N LYS A 206 3.46 -0.25 -3.90
CA LYS A 206 2.09 0.12 -4.26
C LYS A 206 1.44 1.05 -3.24
N LEU A 207 1.84 0.94 -1.99
CA LEU A 207 1.43 1.82 -0.89
C LEU A 207 2.66 2.54 -0.33
N PHE A 208 2.49 3.74 0.19
CA PHE A 208 3.62 4.41 0.87
C PHE A 208 4.09 3.62 2.10
N SER A 209 3.20 2.88 2.75
CA SER A 209 3.53 1.98 3.85
C SER A 209 4.41 0.79 3.45
N ASP A 210 4.40 0.37 2.18
CA ASP A 210 5.26 -0.74 1.70
C ASP A 210 6.75 -0.43 1.89
N MET A 211 7.12 0.87 1.94
CA MET A 211 8.49 1.28 2.18
C MET A 211 9.04 0.75 3.51
N VAL A 212 8.19 0.57 4.52
CA VAL A 212 8.59 -0.01 5.82
C VAL A 212 9.13 -1.43 5.65
N GLN A 213 8.47 -2.23 4.82
CA GLN A 213 8.91 -3.60 4.53
C GLN A 213 10.22 -3.63 3.72
N PHE A 214 10.38 -2.72 2.75
CA PHE A 214 11.55 -2.72 1.86
C PHE A 214 12.76 -2.03 2.49
N ALA A 215 12.59 -0.89 3.14
CA ALA A 215 13.69 -0.14 3.75
C ALA A 215 14.03 -0.60 5.17
N GLY A 216 13.05 -1.13 5.92
CA GLY A 216 13.24 -1.52 7.31
C GLY A 216 14.44 -2.45 7.54
N PRO A 217 14.62 -3.52 6.77
CA PRO A 217 15.79 -4.39 6.89
C PRO A 217 17.13 -3.68 6.66
N LEU A 218 17.16 -2.61 5.85
CA LEU A 218 18.37 -1.89 5.50
C LEU A 218 18.69 -0.77 6.51
N LEU A 219 17.65 -0.17 7.09
CA LEU A 219 17.80 0.92 8.05
C LEU A 219 18.09 0.44 9.49
N ARG A 220 17.78 -0.82 9.81
CA ARG A 220 18.11 -1.39 11.13
C ARG A 220 19.60 -1.70 11.22
N PRO A 221 20.22 -1.45 12.39
CA PRO A 221 21.63 -1.81 12.62
C PRO A 221 21.87 -3.30 12.38
N ASP A 222 21.00 -4.16 12.92
CA ASP A 222 21.09 -5.62 12.79
C ASP A 222 19.80 -6.19 12.19
N PRO A 223 19.93 -7.31 11.44
CA PRO A 223 18.76 -8.02 10.93
C PRO A 223 17.89 -8.57 12.05
N VAL A 224 16.57 -8.32 11.95
CA VAL A 224 15.57 -8.99 12.78
C VAL A 224 15.12 -10.24 12.07
N TYR A 225 15.55 -11.39 12.55
CA TYR A 225 15.30 -12.66 11.88
C TYR A 225 13.89 -13.19 12.15
N ASP A 226 13.14 -13.43 11.08
CA ASP A 226 11.91 -14.21 11.13
C ASP A 226 12.24 -15.66 11.52
N PRO A 227 11.60 -16.23 12.58
CA PRO A 227 11.90 -17.59 13.02
C PRO A 227 11.69 -18.66 11.94
N ALA A 228 10.66 -18.51 11.10
CA ALA A 228 10.39 -19.46 10.02
C ALA A 228 11.42 -19.33 8.89
N ALA A 229 11.88 -18.10 8.61
CA ALA A 229 12.95 -17.85 7.65
C ALA A 229 14.29 -18.43 8.10
N LEU A 230 14.61 -18.30 9.39
CA LEU A 230 15.80 -18.94 9.99
C LEU A 230 15.81 -20.45 9.75
N GLU A 231 14.74 -21.13 10.16
CA GLU A 231 14.66 -22.60 10.10
C GLU A 231 14.64 -23.13 8.67
N LYS A 232 13.87 -22.48 7.79
CA LYS A 232 13.63 -23.01 6.44
C LYS A 232 14.67 -22.59 5.41
N SER A 233 15.30 -21.43 5.59
CA SER A 233 16.17 -20.85 4.55
C SER A 233 17.61 -20.67 5.00
N LEU A 234 17.86 -20.16 6.22
CA LEU A 234 19.21 -19.86 6.67
C LEU A 234 19.94 -21.11 7.16
N LYS A 235 19.40 -21.84 8.14
CA LYS A 235 20.06 -23.03 8.72
C LYS A 235 20.47 -24.07 7.70
N PRO A 236 19.62 -24.47 6.72
CA PRO A 236 20.03 -25.42 5.69
C PRO A 236 21.14 -24.94 4.75
N GLY A 237 21.33 -23.61 4.66
CA GLY A 237 22.28 -22.97 3.75
C GLY A 237 23.58 -22.50 4.39
N LEU A 238 23.82 -22.74 5.69
CA LEU A 238 24.96 -22.15 6.43
C LEU A 238 26.32 -22.47 5.83
N GLU A 239 26.58 -23.73 5.47
CA GLU A 239 27.86 -24.12 4.85
C GLU A 239 28.10 -23.45 3.50
N LEU A 240 27.03 -23.38 2.69
CA LEU A 240 27.07 -22.66 1.40
C LEU A 240 27.28 -21.15 1.60
N LEU A 241 26.62 -20.59 2.60
CA LEU A 241 26.74 -19.16 2.93
C LEU A 241 28.17 -18.81 3.33
N ARG A 242 28.84 -19.66 4.12
CA ARG A 242 30.23 -19.48 4.54
C ARG A 242 31.18 -19.40 3.36
N GLY A 243 31.11 -20.34 2.44
CA GLY A 243 31.95 -20.33 1.23
C GLY A 243 31.60 -19.18 0.26
N TYR A 244 30.34 -18.77 0.17
CA TYR A 244 29.96 -17.61 -0.65
C TYR A 244 30.41 -16.27 -0.03
N ARG A 245 30.40 -16.16 1.30
CA ARG A 245 30.91 -15.01 2.04
C ARG A 245 32.35 -14.65 1.63
N ASP A 246 33.22 -15.64 1.53
CA ASP A 246 34.63 -15.44 1.15
C ASP A 246 34.79 -14.96 -0.30
N ARG A 247 33.94 -15.43 -1.21
CA ARG A 247 33.89 -14.95 -2.60
C ARG A 247 33.41 -13.49 -2.68
N MET A 248 32.42 -13.11 -1.89
CA MET A 248 31.94 -11.74 -1.85
C MET A 248 32.97 -10.75 -1.30
N ALA A 249 33.82 -11.18 -0.37
CA ALA A 249 34.86 -10.35 0.20
C ALA A 249 35.83 -9.79 -0.86
N THR A 250 36.03 -10.54 -1.94
CA THR A 250 36.96 -10.20 -3.03
C THR A 250 36.28 -9.86 -4.36
N ALA A 251 34.94 -9.83 -4.41
CA ALA A 251 34.21 -9.55 -5.65
C ALA A 251 34.43 -8.11 -6.12
N GLU A 252 34.93 -7.91 -7.35
CA GLU A 252 35.15 -6.61 -7.99
C GLU A 252 34.64 -6.61 -9.43
N PRO A 253 33.82 -5.62 -9.82
CA PRO A 253 33.17 -4.60 -8.97
C PRO A 253 32.11 -5.23 -8.04
N PHE A 254 31.77 -4.52 -6.94
CA PHE A 254 30.67 -4.96 -6.05
C PHE A 254 29.33 -4.47 -6.60
N ASP A 255 28.83 -5.12 -7.64
CA ASP A 255 27.61 -4.80 -8.38
C ASP A 255 26.70 -6.02 -8.58
N PRO A 256 25.43 -5.83 -8.95
CA PRO A 256 24.49 -6.92 -9.08
C PRO A 256 24.94 -8.04 -10.05
N PRO A 257 25.47 -7.76 -11.27
CA PRO A 257 25.92 -8.80 -12.19
C PRO A 257 27.05 -9.67 -11.62
N THR A 258 28.06 -9.03 -11.00
CA THR A 258 29.20 -9.71 -10.41
C THR A 258 28.79 -10.61 -9.24
N LEU A 259 27.92 -10.08 -8.35
CA LEU A 259 27.41 -10.85 -7.20
C LEU A 259 26.52 -12.01 -7.63
N GLU A 260 25.72 -11.84 -8.68
CA GLU A 260 24.89 -12.91 -9.24
C GLU A 260 25.75 -14.01 -9.87
N ALA A 261 26.77 -13.65 -10.64
CA ALA A 261 27.69 -14.60 -11.26
C ALA A 261 28.43 -15.41 -10.19
N ALA A 262 29.00 -14.75 -9.19
CA ALA A 262 29.70 -15.39 -8.07
C ALA A 262 28.80 -16.36 -7.28
N LEU A 263 27.52 -16.00 -7.07
CA LEU A 263 26.55 -16.87 -6.39
C LEU A 263 26.24 -18.11 -7.23
N LYS A 264 25.98 -17.96 -8.53
CA LYS A 264 25.67 -19.06 -9.46
C LYS A 264 26.85 -20.03 -9.58
N GLU A 265 28.06 -19.52 -9.72
CA GLU A 265 29.28 -20.32 -9.77
C GLU A 265 29.49 -21.11 -8.47
N HIS A 266 29.30 -20.46 -7.31
CA HIS A 266 29.45 -21.12 -6.02
C HIS A 266 28.41 -22.23 -5.83
N ALA A 267 27.14 -21.94 -6.14
CA ALA A 267 26.06 -22.94 -6.06
C ALA A 267 26.31 -24.14 -6.99
N THR A 268 26.77 -23.86 -8.23
CA THR A 268 27.10 -24.90 -9.21
C THR A 268 28.25 -25.77 -8.73
N ALA A 269 29.32 -25.19 -8.21
CA ALA A 269 30.46 -25.89 -7.66
C ALA A 269 30.08 -26.82 -6.46
N ALA A 270 29.10 -26.37 -5.67
CA ALA A 270 28.56 -27.14 -4.55
C ALA A 270 27.46 -28.14 -4.95
N GLY A 271 27.08 -28.22 -6.23
CA GLY A 271 26.06 -29.16 -6.72
C GLY A 271 24.63 -28.82 -6.24
N VAL A 272 24.34 -27.56 -5.91
CA VAL A 272 23.04 -27.13 -5.39
C VAL A 272 22.36 -26.15 -6.33
N LYS A 273 21.03 -26.01 -6.21
CA LYS A 273 20.27 -25.00 -6.96
C LYS A 273 20.59 -23.60 -6.43
N PRO A 274 20.89 -22.61 -7.29
CA PRO A 274 21.17 -21.22 -6.86
C PRO A 274 20.13 -20.61 -5.93
N ASN A 275 18.85 -20.92 -6.12
CA ASN A 275 17.75 -20.38 -5.30
C ASN A 275 17.87 -20.73 -3.79
N ALA A 276 18.48 -21.86 -3.44
CA ALA A 276 18.70 -22.21 -2.04
C ALA A 276 19.69 -21.24 -1.38
N LEU A 277 20.80 -20.94 -2.09
CA LEU A 277 21.79 -19.97 -1.61
C LEU A 277 21.24 -18.53 -1.62
N VAL A 278 20.48 -18.15 -2.67
CA VAL A 278 19.79 -16.85 -2.72
C VAL A 278 18.91 -16.65 -1.48
N ALA A 279 18.15 -17.67 -1.08
CA ALA A 279 17.29 -17.60 0.10
C ALA A 279 18.09 -17.46 1.40
N ALA A 280 19.18 -18.23 1.55
CA ALA A 280 20.06 -18.15 2.72
C ALA A 280 20.73 -16.79 2.85
N VAL A 281 21.32 -16.26 1.75
CA VAL A 281 21.94 -14.92 1.73
C VAL A 281 20.92 -13.84 2.05
N ARG A 282 19.72 -13.89 1.47
CA ARG A 282 18.67 -12.91 1.74
C ARG A 282 18.32 -12.88 3.22
N VAL A 283 18.07 -14.03 3.82
CA VAL A 283 17.75 -14.10 5.25
C VAL A 283 18.93 -13.63 6.11
N ALA A 284 20.16 -14.00 5.76
CA ALA A 284 21.34 -13.53 6.48
C ALA A 284 21.45 -12.00 6.50
N VAL A 285 21.24 -11.33 5.36
CA VAL A 285 21.46 -9.88 5.26
C VAL A 285 20.24 -9.04 5.65
N THR A 286 19.01 -9.60 5.58
CA THR A 286 17.77 -8.84 5.83
C THR A 286 16.92 -9.36 6.98
N GLY A 287 17.11 -10.62 7.41
CA GLY A 287 16.28 -11.30 8.41
C GLY A 287 14.98 -11.90 7.84
N VAL A 288 14.61 -11.62 6.58
CA VAL A 288 13.34 -12.00 5.97
C VAL A 288 13.51 -12.68 4.61
N THR A 289 12.47 -13.39 4.14
CA THR A 289 12.51 -14.09 2.84
C THR A 289 12.02 -13.20 1.69
N VAL A 290 11.31 -12.11 1.97
CA VAL A 290 10.65 -11.24 0.98
C VAL A 290 11.36 -9.90 0.89
N GLY A 291 11.48 -9.35 -0.33
CA GLY A 291 12.10 -8.06 -0.59
C GLY A 291 12.17 -7.77 -2.10
N PHE A 292 12.86 -6.73 -2.47
CA PHE A 292 13.25 -6.48 -3.87
C PHE A 292 14.47 -7.32 -4.27
N GLY A 293 15.17 -7.02 -5.35
CA GLY A 293 16.32 -7.79 -5.82
C GLY A 293 17.38 -8.02 -4.74
N LEU A 294 17.86 -9.28 -4.60
CA LEU A 294 18.87 -9.60 -3.57
C LEU A 294 20.15 -8.81 -3.78
N TYR A 295 20.63 -8.79 -5.01
CA TYR A 295 21.93 -8.19 -5.34
C TYR A 295 21.87 -6.66 -5.23
N GLU A 296 20.75 -6.04 -5.60
CA GLU A 296 20.49 -4.63 -5.35
C GLU A 296 20.47 -4.32 -3.85
N THR A 297 19.85 -5.19 -3.05
CA THR A 297 19.86 -5.08 -1.57
C THR A 297 21.28 -5.08 -1.04
N MET A 298 22.13 -6.01 -1.51
CA MET A 298 23.52 -6.12 -1.08
C MET A 298 24.34 -4.90 -1.49
N VAL A 299 24.14 -4.38 -2.70
CA VAL A 299 24.84 -3.18 -3.20
C VAL A 299 24.42 -1.93 -2.40
N ILE A 300 23.15 -1.80 -2.03
CA ILE A 300 22.66 -0.68 -1.19
C ILE A 300 23.28 -0.73 0.21
N LEU A 301 23.38 -1.93 0.82
CA LEU A 301 24.04 -2.12 2.11
C LEU A 301 25.54 -1.85 2.04
N GLY A 302 26.17 -2.16 0.93
CA GLY A 302 27.63 -2.12 0.77
C GLY A 302 28.33 -3.38 1.27
N ARG A 303 29.54 -3.63 0.74
CA ARG A 303 30.30 -4.86 1.00
C ARG A 303 30.49 -5.12 2.51
N ASP A 304 31.04 -4.16 3.23
CA ASP A 304 31.43 -4.34 4.63
C ASP A 304 30.21 -4.71 5.49
N GLU A 305 29.07 -4.04 5.27
CA GLU A 305 27.85 -4.32 6.00
C GLU A 305 27.25 -5.68 5.63
N VAL A 306 27.30 -6.07 4.35
CA VAL A 306 26.87 -7.41 3.91
C VAL A 306 27.69 -8.50 4.59
N LEU A 307 29.01 -8.38 4.59
CA LEU A 307 29.90 -9.33 5.25
C LEU A 307 29.64 -9.41 6.75
N ARG A 308 29.52 -8.26 7.42
CA ARG A 308 29.20 -8.18 8.86
C ARG A 308 27.89 -8.90 9.18
N ARG A 309 26.82 -8.69 8.38
CA ARG A 309 25.53 -9.33 8.60
C ARG A 309 25.56 -10.83 8.36
N ILE A 310 26.33 -11.29 7.39
CA ILE A 310 26.52 -12.73 7.16
C ILE A 310 27.28 -13.33 8.34
N ASP A 311 28.33 -12.69 8.83
CA ASP A 311 29.10 -13.18 9.98
C ASP A 311 28.18 -13.28 11.22
N LEU A 312 27.35 -12.26 11.49
CA LEU A 312 26.31 -12.32 12.54
C LEU A 312 25.33 -13.50 12.36
N ALA A 313 24.91 -13.78 11.13
CA ALA A 313 24.02 -14.88 10.85
C ALA A 313 24.68 -16.25 11.09
N LEU A 314 25.97 -16.38 10.75
CA LEU A 314 26.77 -17.58 10.98
C LEU A 314 27.06 -17.84 12.46
N GLU A 315 27.19 -16.79 13.28
CA GLU A 315 27.35 -16.90 14.73
C GLU A 315 26.08 -17.28 15.46
N LYS A 316 24.92 -16.87 14.91
CA LYS A 316 23.60 -17.05 15.55
C LYS A 316 23.03 -18.45 15.34
N CYS A 317 23.48 -19.18 14.35
CA CYS A 317 22.99 -20.50 13.94
C CYS A 317 24.05 -21.56 14.05
#